data_6f6b9c57295942e567c9f83e2b930b1d
#
_entry.id   6f6b9c57295942e567c9f83e2b930b1d
#
_cell.length_a   1.000
_cell.length_b   1.000
_cell.length_c   1.000
_cell.angle_alpha   90.00
_cell.angle_beta   90.00
_cell.angle_gamma   90.00
#
_symmetry.space_group_name_H-M   'P 1'
#
loop_
_entity.id
_entity.type
_entity.pdbx_description
1 polymer ?
#
loop_
_entity_poly.entity_id
_entity_poly.type
_entity_poly.pdbx_seq_one_letter_code
_entity_poly.pdbx_strand_id
1 'polypeptide(L)'
;MAGEEANLKEIYDRLDGNSNEVDEAQEDLYNYALGISTIKETTITLNWGGPASYLEILHDGAEITRLTYRFSDWFDTATEIITDQDSNLYRYAQEMINIQEGAI
;
A
#
# COMPACT_ATOMS: atom_id res chain seq x y z
N MET A 1 11.78 -19.04 -13.57
CA MET A 1 12.44 -17.82 -13.37
C MET A 1 13.86 -17.92 -12.89
N ALA A 2 14.56 -18.92 -13.40
CA ALA A 2 15.96 -19.14 -13.03
C ALA A 2 16.84 -17.95 -13.39
N GLY A 3 16.53 -17.24 -14.51
CA GLY A 3 17.33 -16.12 -14.96
C GLY A 3 17.32 -14.92 -14.03
N GLU A 4 16.15 -14.57 -13.49
CA GLU A 4 16.05 -13.41 -12.60
C GLU A 4 16.67 -13.68 -11.25
N GLU A 5 16.48 -14.86 -10.73
CA GLU A 5 17.09 -15.24 -9.46
C GLU A 5 18.60 -15.26 -9.55
N ALA A 6 19.16 -15.75 -10.66
CA ALA A 6 20.60 -15.73 -10.88
C ALA A 6 21.15 -14.31 -11.01
N ASN A 7 20.42 -13.41 -11.67
CA ASN A 7 20.82 -12.01 -11.80
C ASN A 7 20.82 -11.29 -10.45
N LEU A 8 19.79 -11.50 -9.66
CA LEU A 8 19.72 -10.92 -8.32
C LEU A 8 20.78 -11.49 -7.40
N LYS A 9 21.06 -12.78 -7.51
CA LYS A 9 22.13 -13.40 -6.73
C LYS A 9 23.48 -12.74 -7.00
N GLU A 10 23.78 -12.45 -8.26
CA GLU A 10 25.02 -11.75 -8.61
C GLU A 10 25.10 -10.39 -7.94
N ILE A 11 24.00 -9.63 -7.91
CA ILE A 11 23.96 -8.33 -7.25
C ILE A 11 24.18 -8.48 -5.74
N TYR A 12 23.50 -9.42 -5.11
CA TYR A 12 23.67 -9.64 -3.68
C TYR A 12 25.06 -10.15 -3.31
N ASP A 13 25.67 -10.98 -4.17
CA ASP A 13 27.04 -11.42 -3.96
C ASP A 13 28.02 -10.23 -3.97
N ARG A 14 27.79 -9.25 -4.82
CA ARG A 14 28.58 -8.02 -4.83
C ARG A 14 28.35 -7.16 -3.59
N LEU A 15 27.09 -7.12 -3.08
CA LEU A 15 26.78 -6.39 -1.85
C LEU A 15 27.49 -6.99 -0.64
N ASP A 16 27.60 -8.32 -0.59
CA ASP A 16 28.22 -9.05 0.50
C ASP A 16 29.73 -9.11 0.38
N GLY A 17 30.28 -8.68 -0.74
CA GLY A 17 31.68 -8.81 -1.04
C GLY A 17 32.48 -7.54 -0.79
N ASN A 18 33.21 -7.06 -1.80
CA ASN A 18 34.11 -5.94 -1.71
C ASN A 18 33.39 -4.62 -1.52
N SER A 19 33.81 -3.83 -0.52
CA SER A 19 33.21 -2.54 -0.20
C SER A 19 33.28 -1.52 -1.36
N ASN A 20 34.22 -1.66 -2.29
CA ASN A 20 34.30 -0.77 -3.44
C ASN A 20 33.16 -0.98 -4.45
N GLU A 21 32.52 -2.13 -4.40
CA GLU A 21 31.41 -2.47 -5.31
C GLU A 21 30.04 -2.34 -4.68
N VAL A 22 29.96 -2.08 -3.38
CA VAL A 22 28.68 -2.04 -2.66
C VAL A 22 27.75 -0.95 -3.21
N ASP A 23 28.25 0.26 -3.41
CA ASP A 23 27.44 1.37 -3.92
C ASP A 23 26.92 1.07 -5.32
N GLU A 24 27.77 0.53 -6.19
CA GLU A 24 27.37 0.16 -7.55
C GLU A 24 26.35 -0.97 -7.53
N ALA A 25 26.51 -1.96 -6.66
CA ALA A 25 25.58 -3.06 -6.53
C ALA A 25 24.22 -2.60 -5.99
N GLN A 26 24.19 -1.64 -5.07
CA GLN A 26 22.95 -1.06 -4.58
C GLN A 26 22.21 -0.31 -5.69
N GLU A 27 22.94 0.43 -6.52
CA GLU A 27 22.36 1.10 -7.67
C GLU A 27 21.79 0.10 -8.68
N ASP A 28 22.52 -0.98 -8.96
CA ASP A 28 22.06 -2.04 -9.86
C ASP A 28 20.81 -2.72 -9.33
N LEU A 29 20.73 -2.94 -8.01
CA LEU A 29 19.57 -3.55 -7.39
C LEU A 29 18.34 -2.65 -7.55
N TYR A 30 18.48 -1.35 -7.33
CA TYR A 30 17.40 -0.39 -7.50
C TYR A 30 16.95 -0.33 -8.97
N ASN A 31 17.93 -0.26 -9.89
CA ASN A 31 17.65 -0.15 -11.33
C ASN A 31 17.18 -1.46 -11.96
N TYR A 32 17.32 -2.57 -11.25
CA TYR A 32 16.83 -3.86 -11.76
C TYR A 32 15.33 -3.86 -12.01
N ALA A 33 14.57 -3.16 -11.16
CA ALA A 33 13.15 -3.00 -11.37
C ALA A 33 12.89 -1.96 -12.46
N LEU A 34 11.93 -2.23 -13.34
CA LEU A 34 11.51 -1.27 -14.37
C LEU A 34 10.77 -0.08 -13.75
N GLY A 35 10.26 -0.27 -12.54
CA GLY A 35 9.60 0.78 -11.80
C GLY A 35 9.31 0.31 -10.38
N ILE A 36 9.22 1.25 -9.48
CA ILE A 36 8.84 0.98 -8.10
C ILE A 36 7.60 1.84 -7.81
N SER A 37 6.53 1.17 -7.40
CA SER A 37 5.33 1.87 -6.95
C SER A 37 5.06 1.50 -5.49
N THR A 38 4.57 2.47 -4.74
CA THR A 38 4.22 2.28 -3.35
C THR A 38 2.75 2.59 -3.16
N ILE A 39 2.02 1.63 -2.58
CA ILE A 39 0.63 1.81 -2.22
C ILE A 39 0.55 1.79 -0.70
N LYS A 40 -0.04 2.83 -0.13
CA LYS A 40 -0.27 2.92 1.31
C LYS A 40 -1.62 2.32 1.66
N GLU A 41 -1.73 1.82 2.87
CA GLU A 41 -3.00 1.38 3.43
C GLU A 41 -3.31 2.22 4.65
N THR A 42 -4.49 2.85 4.64
CA THR A 42 -4.99 3.63 5.76
C THR A 42 -6.29 3.04 6.22
N THR A 43 -6.40 2.79 7.52
CA THR A 43 -7.64 2.28 8.13
C THR A 43 -8.26 3.36 8.99
N ILE A 44 -9.52 3.68 8.72
CA ILE A 44 -10.29 4.62 9.50
C ILE A 44 -11.32 3.83 10.31
N THR A 45 -11.24 3.93 11.63
CA THR A 45 -12.24 3.30 12.51
C THR A 45 -13.41 4.24 12.64
N LEU A 46 -14.59 3.79 12.21
CA LEU A 46 -15.80 4.60 12.24
C LEU A 46 -16.59 4.44 13.54
N ASN A 47 -16.51 3.26 14.15
CA ASN A 47 -17.25 2.97 15.36
C ASN A 47 -16.48 2.01 16.26
N TRP A 48 -16.42 2.33 17.54
CA TRP A 48 -15.85 1.50 18.59
C TRP A 48 -16.95 0.93 19.47
N GLY A 49 -16.69 -0.19 20.05
CA GLY A 49 -17.62 -0.82 20.97
C GLY A 49 -18.35 -1.94 20.26
N GLY A 50 -19.46 -2.46 20.76
CA GLY A 50 -20.18 -3.62 20.28
C GLY A 50 -19.89 -4.00 18.84
N PRO A 51 -20.69 -3.58 17.83
CA PRO A 51 -20.27 -3.71 16.44
C PRO A 51 -19.24 -2.66 16.08
N ALA A 52 -18.21 -3.08 15.34
CA ALA A 52 -17.16 -2.18 14.86
C ALA A 52 -17.26 -2.01 13.36
N SER A 53 -16.97 -0.81 12.89
CA SER A 53 -16.92 -0.54 11.43
C SER A 53 -15.68 0.23 11.08
N TYR A 54 -15.13 -0.10 9.89
CA TYR A 54 -13.88 0.45 9.41
C TYR A 54 -13.96 0.76 7.94
N LEU A 55 -13.19 1.77 7.52
CA LEU A 55 -12.85 1.95 6.11
C LEU A 55 -11.40 1.58 5.92
N GLU A 56 -11.13 0.64 5.03
CA GLU A 56 -9.79 0.27 4.63
C GLU A 56 -9.52 0.87 3.26
N ILE A 57 -8.53 1.75 3.18
CA ILE A 57 -8.26 2.54 1.99
C ILE A 57 -6.88 2.19 1.46
N LEU A 58 -6.82 1.67 0.25
CA LEU A 58 -5.57 1.53 -0.49
C LEU A 58 -5.44 2.75 -1.38
N HIS A 59 -4.33 3.46 -1.24
CA HIS A 59 -4.16 4.72 -1.96
C HIS A 59 -2.69 4.95 -2.35
N ASP A 60 -2.52 5.70 -3.44
CA ASP A 60 -1.23 6.17 -3.91
C ASP A 60 -1.27 7.69 -3.81
N GLY A 61 -0.52 8.25 -2.82
CA GLY A 61 -0.69 9.65 -2.47
C GLY A 61 -2.15 9.92 -2.11
N ALA A 62 -2.76 10.89 -2.75
CA ALA A 62 -4.17 11.22 -2.53
C ALA A 62 -5.13 10.45 -3.44
N GLU A 63 -4.63 9.57 -4.30
CA GLU A 63 -5.47 8.78 -5.20
C GLU A 63 -5.86 7.47 -4.56
N ILE A 64 -7.16 7.23 -4.40
CA ILE A 64 -7.69 5.99 -3.85
C ILE A 64 -7.73 4.94 -4.95
N THR A 65 -7.07 3.80 -4.71
CA THR A 65 -7.10 2.66 -5.65
C THR A 65 -8.15 1.64 -5.28
N ARG A 66 -8.46 1.50 -4.00
CA ARG A 66 -9.55 0.63 -3.53
C ARG A 66 -10.04 1.11 -2.17
N LEU A 67 -11.34 1.15 -2.02
CA LEU A 67 -12.00 1.48 -0.76
C LEU A 67 -12.85 0.28 -0.32
N THR A 68 -12.62 -0.20 0.88
CA THR A 68 -13.36 -1.32 1.44
C THR A 68 -14.03 -0.87 2.75
N TYR A 69 -15.34 -1.10 2.85
CA TYR A 69 -16.06 -0.93 4.09
C TYR A 69 -16.15 -2.28 4.78
N ARG A 70 -15.73 -2.33 6.04
CA ARG A 70 -15.77 -3.56 6.81
C ARG A 70 -16.59 -3.33 8.07
N PHE A 71 -17.55 -4.20 8.28
CA PHE A 71 -18.39 -4.21 9.47
C PHE A 71 -18.15 -5.52 10.20
N SER A 72 -17.88 -5.44 11.49
CA SER A 72 -17.66 -6.62 12.32
C SER A 72 -18.58 -6.56 13.54
N ASP A 73 -19.42 -7.56 13.67
CA ASP A 73 -20.24 -7.79 14.86
C ASP A 73 -19.71 -9.07 15.53
N TRP A 74 -20.19 -9.37 16.71
CA TRP A 74 -19.67 -10.47 17.54
C TRP A 74 -19.62 -11.81 16.83
N PHE A 75 -20.55 -12.06 15.91
CA PHE A 75 -20.66 -13.32 15.19
C PHE A 75 -20.60 -13.18 13.67
N ASP A 76 -20.63 -11.96 13.17
CA ASP A 76 -20.69 -11.70 11.73
C ASP A 76 -19.67 -10.66 11.32
N THR A 77 -19.11 -10.88 10.13
CA THR A 77 -18.25 -9.89 9.48
C THR A 77 -18.77 -9.70 8.05
N ALA A 78 -19.01 -8.45 7.69
CA ALA A 78 -19.39 -8.10 6.33
C ALA A 78 -18.32 -7.20 5.72
N THR A 79 -18.06 -7.40 4.45
CA THR A 79 -17.07 -6.62 3.70
C THR A 79 -17.69 -6.19 2.38
N GLU A 80 -17.58 -4.91 2.06
CA GLU A 80 -18.09 -4.37 0.81
C GLU A 80 -17.04 -3.47 0.18
N ILE A 81 -16.75 -3.71 -1.10
CA ILE A 81 -15.87 -2.84 -1.86
C ILE A 81 -16.72 -1.70 -2.42
N ILE A 82 -16.34 -0.46 -2.10
CA ILE A 82 -17.07 0.73 -2.52
C ILE A 82 -16.50 1.20 -3.85
N THR A 83 -17.28 1.09 -4.90
CA THR A 83 -16.88 1.53 -6.24
C THR A 83 -17.59 2.81 -6.69
N ASP A 84 -18.67 3.19 -6.01
CA ASP A 84 -19.41 4.40 -6.32
C ASP A 84 -18.71 5.63 -5.74
N GLN A 85 -18.09 6.42 -6.61
CA GLN A 85 -17.37 7.62 -6.20
C GLN A 85 -18.29 8.73 -5.69
N ASP A 86 -19.58 8.64 -5.97
CA ASP A 86 -20.57 9.60 -5.47
C ASP A 86 -21.11 9.22 -4.09
N SER A 87 -20.74 8.03 -3.57
CA SER A 87 -21.20 7.63 -2.24
C SER A 87 -20.58 8.52 -1.15
N ASN A 88 -21.30 8.67 -0.06
CA ASN A 88 -20.82 9.47 1.07
C ASN A 88 -19.59 8.86 1.71
N LEU A 89 -19.50 7.53 1.74
CA LEU A 89 -18.32 6.85 2.27
C LEU A 89 -17.08 7.11 1.43
N TYR A 90 -17.22 7.09 0.11
CA TYR A 90 -16.11 7.38 -0.79
C TYR A 90 -15.64 8.83 -0.63
N ARG A 91 -16.59 9.75 -0.59
CA ARG A 91 -16.32 11.17 -0.42
C ARG A 91 -15.59 11.43 0.91
N TYR A 92 -16.07 10.83 1.99
CA TYR A 92 -15.43 10.95 3.29
C TYR A 92 -14.01 10.40 3.27
N ALA A 93 -13.82 9.21 2.69
CA ALA A 93 -12.49 8.61 2.57
C ALA A 93 -11.54 9.50 1.79
N GLN A 94 -12.00 10.07 0.68
CA GLN A 94 -11.17 10.96 -0.12
C GLN A 94 -10.77 12.21 0.65
N GLU A 95 -11.68 12.81 1.41
CA GLU A 95 -11.36 13.96 2.24
C GLU A 95 -10.33 13.65 3.30
N MET A 96 -10.46 12.49 3.96
CA MET A 96 -9.52 12.08 5.00
C MET A 96 -8.13 11.80 4.43
N ILE A 97 -8.05 11.17 3.27
CA ILE A 97 -6.78 10.91 2.59
C ILE A 97 -6.14 12.24 2.16
N ASN A 98 -6.92 13.17 1.64
CA ASN A 98 -6.40 14.48 1.25
C ASN A 98 -5.78 15.22 2.44
N ILE A 99 -6.44 15.18 3.59
CA ILE A 99 -5.91 15.79 4.81
C ILE A 99 -4.62 15.10 5.24
N GLN A 100 -4.61 13.78 5.25
CA GLN A 100 -3.44 12.99 5.67
C GLN A 100 -2.24 13.23 4.76
N GLU A 101 -2.46 13.30 3.45
CA GLU A 101 -1.39 13.50 2.49
C GLU A 101 -1.01 14.97 2.31
N GLY A 102 -1.69 15.90 3.01
CA GLY A 102 -1.36 17.32 2.94
C GLY A 102 -1.81 17.98 1.64
N ALA A 103 -2.82 17.42 0.97
CA ALA A 103 -3.30 17.95 -0.31
C ALA A 103 -4.31 19.10 -0.15
N ILE A 104 -4.70 19.40 1.05
CA ILE A 104 -5.63 20.48 1.36
C ILE A 104 -4.91 21.62 2.09
#